data_bb12b0e57884bd0eac3c2eb102084995
#
_entry.id   bb12b0e57884bd0eac3c2eb102084995
#
_cell.length_a   1.000
_cell.length_b   1.000
_cell.length_c   1.000
_cell.angle_alpha   90.00
_cell.angle_beta   90.00
_cell.angle_gamma   90.00
#
_symmetry.space_group_name_H-M   'P 1'
#
loop_
_entity.id
_entity.type
_entity.pdbx_description
1 polymer ?
#
loop_
_entity_poly.entity_id
_entity_poly.type
_entity_poly.pdbx_seq_one_letter_code
_entity_poly.pdbx_strand_id
1 'polypeptide(L)'
;MKKKLAVLFLVAFKSMKVLHYVSISALLLFFSCSKEEVDPPAPVASDYPKYFKFNRSEIQDFSVYTGSSNGAKEATANYSPDDIWGYRLSIPPKSITLYSDSILSFDNNIKKCYKFKGDSILVKETNESWSNIACMKSGKLIYHVALIYIYCLPYEGAQTLSIENSYQVFNYDLFFKTYPLTPSELRSSLEKIAWCNIYATYDCVQ
;
A
#
# COMPACT_ATOMS: atom_id res chain seq x y z
N MET A 1 -53.16 -0.04 54.24
CA MET A 1 -52.10 0.94 53.95
C MET A 1 -50.81 0.37 53.38
N LYS A 2 -50.34 -0.84 53.70
CA LYS A 2 -49.05 -1.42 53.20
C LYS A 2 -48.95 -1.66 51.71
N LYS A 3 -50.06 -2.01 50.99
CA LYS A 3 -50.04 -2.26 49.55
C LYS A 3 -49.85 -1.00 48.67
N LYS A 4 -50.33 0.17 49.10
CA LYS A 4 -50.18 1.41 48.36
C LYS A 4 -48.76 1.98 48.41
N LEU A 5 -48.02 1.70 49.48
CA LEU A 5 -46.63 2.15 49.64
C LEU A 5 -45.68 1.36 48.74
N ALA A 6 -45.92 0.04 48.56
CA ALA A 6 -45.10 -0.82 47.67
C ALA A 6 -45.21 -0.42 46.20
N VAL A 7 -46.40 -0.04 45.72
CA VAL A 7 -46.61 0.39 44.36
C VAL A 7 -45.91 1.73 44.06
N LEU A 8 -45.91 2.65 45.01
CA LEU A 8 -45.24 3.93 44.86
C LEU A 8 -43.69 3.77 44.77
N PHE A 9 -43.13 2.84 45.57
CA PHE A 9 -41.70 2.52 45.53
C PHE A 9 -41.32 1.87 44.19
N LEU A 10 -42.16 1.00 43.66
CA LEU A 10 -41.88 0.32 42.37
C LEU A 10 -41.90 1.27 41.19
N VAL A 11 -42.83 2.25 41.18
CA VAL A 11 -42.90 3.29 40.16
C VAL A 11 -41.71 4.24 40.22
N ALA A 12 -41.29 4.65 41.45
CA ALA A 12 -40.13 5.50 41.64
C ALA A 12 -38.82 4.77 41.16
N PHE A 13 -38.66 3.50 41.43
CA PHE A 13 -37.50 2.72 40.99
C PHE A 13 -37.43 2.53 39.50
N LYS A 14 -38.58 2.34 38.79
CA LYS A 14 -38.65 2.28 37.33
C LYS A 14 -38.28 3.62 36.69
N SER A 15 -38.78 4.71 37.26
CA SER A 15 -38.48 6.07 36.80
C SER A 15 -36.98 6.43 36.91
N MET A 16 -36.35 6.02 38.02
CA MET A 16 -34.91 6.25 38.23
C MET A 16 -34.03 5.44 37.20
N LYS A 17 -34.41 4.20 36.86
CA LYS A 17 -33.67 3.42 35.88
C LYS A 17 -33.78 4.03 34.49
N VAL A 18 -34.96 4.52 34.08
CA VAL A 18 -35.14 5.17 32.77
C VAL A 18 -34.31 6.46 32.70
N LEU A 19 -34.24 7.24 33.79
CA LEU A 19 -33.43 8.46 33.83
C LEU A 19 -31.93 8.17 33.70
N HIS A 20 -31.43 7.08 34.30
CA HIS A 20 -30.04 6.66 34.16
C HIS A 20 -29.70 6.23 32.72
N TYR A 21 -30.59 5.48 32.06
CA TYR A 21 -30.36 5.07 30.67
C TYR A 21 -30.37 6.26 29.71
N VAL A 22 -31.25 7.22 29.91
CA VAL A 22 -31.31 8.45 29.11
C VAL A 22 -30.03 9.29 29.32
N SER A 23 -29.55 9.41 30.54
CA SER A 23 -28.32 10.14 30.85
C SER A 23 -27.06 9.47 30.24
N ILE A 24 -26.99 8.13 30.27
CA ILE A 24 -25.86 7.38 29.69
C ILE A 24 -25.92 7.47 28.16
N SER A 25 -27.10 7.40 27.55
CA SER A 25 -27.25 7.56 26.10
C SER A 25 -26.90 8.97 25.64
N ALA A 26 -27.23 10.00 26.40
CA ALA A 26 -26.85 11.37 26.09
C ALA A 26 -25.32 11.59 26.23
N LEU A 27 -24.68 10.95 27.21
CA LEU A 27 -23.23 11.03 27.39
C LEU A 27 -22.47 10.36 26.23
N LEU A 28 -22.98 9.24 25.69
CA LEU A 28 -22.37 8.54 24.56
C LEU A 28 -22.47 9.31 23.23
N LEU A 29 -23.47 10.21 23.09
CA LEU A 29 -23.59 11.06 21.91
C LEU A 29 -22.55 12.20 21.88
N PHE A 30 -22.00 12.58 23.03
CA PHE A 30 -20.96 13.61 23.09
C PHE A 30 -19.53 13.05 22.86
N PHE A 31 -19.32 11.72 22.93
CA PHE A 31 -18.04 11.10 22.63
C PHE A 31 -17.91 10.61 21.17
N SER A 32 -18.95 10.77 20.36
CA SER A 32 -18.87 10.60 18.91
C SER A 32 -18.33 11.86 18.22
N CYS A 33 -17.33 12.52 18.81
CA CYS A 33 -16.41 13.31 18.03
C CYS A 33 -15.52 12.33 17.28
N SER A 34 -15.96 11.86 16.11
CA SER A 34 -15.01 11.46 15.09
C SER A 34 -14.04 12.64 14.96
N LYS A 35 -12.79 12.46 15.37
CA LYS A 35 -11.72 13.27 14.80
C LYS A 35 -11.85 13.05 13.31
N GLU A 36 -12.55 13.95 12.60
CA GLU A 36 -12.23 14.16 11.20
C GLU A 36 -10.72 14.41 11.21
N GLU A 37 -9.94 13.47 10.68
CA GLU A 37 -8.58 13.77 10.29
C GLU A 37 -8.73 14.98 9.37
N VAL A 38 -8.46 16.17 9.88
CA VAL A 38 -8.39 17.37 9.07
C VAL A 38 -7.21 17.09 8.15
N ASP A 39 -7.53 16.71 6.91
CA ASP A 39 -6.52 16.61 5.87
C ASP A 39 -5.71 17.92 5.91
N PRO A 40 -4.37 17.85 5.97
CA PRO A 40 -3.55 19.05 5.99
C PRO A 40 -4.01 19.94 4.82
N PRO A 41 -4.08 21.28 5.03
CA PRO A 41 -4.58 22.19 4.01
C PRO A 41 -3.85 21.92 2.69
N ALA A 42 -4.63 21.73 1.64
CA ALA A 42 -4.09 21.53 0.30
C ALA A 42 -3.07 22.65 0.00
N PRO A 43 -1.89 22.33 -0.52
CA PRO A 43 -0.87 23.33 -0.83
C PRO A 43 -1.48 24.45 -1.66
N VAL A 44 -1.10 25.69 -1.35
CA VAL A 44 -1.65 26.90 -2.00
C VAL A 44 -1.52 26.77 -3.51
N ALA A 45 -2.59 27.02 -4.25
CA ALA A 45 -2.69 26.80 -5.70
C ALA A 45 -1.62 27.52 -6.55
N SER A 46 -0.93 28.53 -5.99
CA SER A 46 0.17 29.26 -6.64
C SER A 46 1.46 28.45 -6.86
N ASP A 47 1.60 27.29 -6.17
CA ASP A 47 2.81 26.47 -6.22
C ASP A 47 2.73 25.32 -7.23
N TYR A 48 1.67 25.25 -8.03
CA TYR A 48 1.48 24.18 -9.03
C TYR A 48 1.48 24.74 -10.46
N PRO A 49 1.87 23.90 -11.44
CA PRO A 49 2.35 22.52 -11.32
C PRO A 49 3.76 22.42 -10.73
N LYS A 50 4.05 21.34 -9.96
CA LYS A 50 5.40 21.01 -9.50
C LYS A 50 6.01 19.95 -10.41
N TYR A 51 7.18 20.24 -10.95
CA TYR A 51 7.91 19.36 -11.84
C TYR A 51 9.05 18.68 -11.08
N PHE A 52 9.15 17.37 -11.22
CA PHE A 52 10.18 16.54 -10.60
C PHE A 52 10.92 15.79 -11.70
N LYS A 53 12.24 15.96 -11.75
CA LYS A 53 13.12 15.29 -12.70
C LYS A 53 13.90 14.19 -11.99
N PHE A 54 13.98 13.00 -12.61
CA PHE A 54 14.77 11.89 -12.11
C PHE A 54 16.22 12.31 -11.86
N ASN A 55 16.74 11.95 -10.70
CA ASN A 55 18.13 12.16 -10.30
C ASN A 55 18.87 10.81 -10.26
N ARG A 56 18.45 9.91 -9.38
CA ARG A 56 19.08 8.59 -9.18
C ARG A 56 18.08 7.58 -8.68
N SER A 57 18.44 6.30 -8.82
CA SER A 57 17.73 5.19 -8.17
C SER A 57 18.67 4.32 -7.37
N GLU A 58 18.11 3.62 -6.40
CA GLU A 58 18.77 2.67 -5.53
C GLU A 58 17.90 1.42 -5.41
N ILE A 59 18.51 0.25 -5.53
CA ILE A 59 17.85 -1.04 -5.35
C ILE A 59 18.15 -1.51 -3.93
N GLN A 60 17.11 -1.88 -3.19
CA GLN A 60 17.19 -2.40 -1.83
C GLN A 60 16.40 -3.69 -1.69
N ASP A 61 16.65 -4.44 -0.61
CA ASP A 61 15.90 -5.65 -0.24
C ASP A 61 15.83 -6.69 -1.37
N PHE A 62 16.89 -6.79 -2.18
CA PHE A 62 16.96 -7.79 -3.23
C PHE A 62 17.08 -9.18 -2.62
N SER A 63 16.15 -10.07 -3.02
CA SER A 63 16.11 -11.46 -2.55
C SER A 63 15.71 -12.39 -3.67
N VAL A 64 16.36 -13.56 -3.71
CA VAL A 64 16.05 -14.64 -4.66
C VAL A 64 15.90 -15.94 -3.91
N TYR A 65 14.83 -16.67 -4.18
CA TYR A 65 14.61 -18.02 -3.69
C TYR A 65 14.46 -18.96 -4.87
N THR A 66 15.12 -20.12 -4.78
CA THR A 66 14.98 -21.22 -5.73
C THR A 66 14.37 -22.42 -5.02
N GLY A 67 13.59 -23.21 -5.75
CA GLY A 67 12.98 -24.41 -5.21
C GLY A 67 13.98 -25.56 -5.08
N SER A 68 13.62 -26.54 -4.27
CA SER A 68 14.28 -27.83 -4.16
C SER A 68 13.28 -28.88 -3.68
N SER A 69 13.64 -30.17 -3.75
CA SER A 69 12.81 -31.27 -3.20
C SER A 69 12.50 -31.12 -1.70
N ASN A 70 13.28 -30.31 -0.99
CA ASN A 70 13.14 -30.06 0.45
C ASN A 70 12.58 -28.68 0.76
N GLY A 71 11.98 -28.00 -0.23
CA GLY A 71 11.45 -26.64 -0.14
C GLY A 71 12.37 -25.58 -0.74
N ALA A 72 12.00 -24.32 -0.58
CA ALA A 72 12.77 -23.20 -1.13
C ALA A 72 14.09 -22.99 -0.39
N LYS A 73 15.12 -22.59 -1.14
CA LYS A 73 16.41 -22.16 -0.61
C LYS A 73 16.69 -20.74 -1.03
N GLU A 74 17.17 -19.93 -0.12
CA GLU A 74 17.70 -18.63 -0.45
C GLU A 74 18.92 -18.77 -1.37
N ALA A 75 18.92 -18.01 -2.44
CA ALA A 75 19.95 -18.04 -3.47
C ALA A 75 20.43 -16.64 -3.88
N THR A 76 20.11 -15.62 -3.10
CA THR A 76 20.35 -14.19 -3.38
C THR A 76 21.81 -13.92 -3.76
N ALA A 77 22.78 -14.56 -3.08
CA ALA A 77 24.20 -14.38 -3.34
C ALA A 77 24.65 -14.84 -4.75
N ASN A 78 23.84 -15.63 -5.44
CA ASN A 78 24.16 -16.16 -6.76
C ASN A 78 23.57 -15.33 -7.92
N TYR A 79 22.85 -14.26 -7.60
CA TYR A 79 22.14 -13.46 -8.57
C TYR A 79 22.33 -11.96 -8.31
N SER A 80 22.22 -11.18 -9.38
CA SER A 80 22.04 -9.73 -9.32
C SER A 80 20.63 -9.38 -9.81
N PRO A 81 20.13 -8.16 -9.55
CA PRO A 81 18.87 -7.70 -10.14
C PRO A 81 18.86 -7.79 -11.68
N ASP A 82 19.99 -7.55 -12.33
CA ASP A 82 20.12 -7.64 -13.79
C ASP A 82 19.98 -9.08 -14.29
N ASP A 83 20.43 -10.09 -13.53
CA ASP A 83 20.26 -11.49 -13.89
C ASP A 83 18.78 -11.93 -13.87
N ILE A 84 17.97 -11.27 -13.04
CA ILE A 84 16.55 -11.58 -12.89
C ILE A 84 15.70 -10.80 -13.87
N TRP A 85 15.87 -9.49 -13.95
CA TRP A 85 15.01 -8.63 -14.76
C TRP A 85 15.65 -8.18 -16.07
N GLY A 86 16.97 -8.03 -16.13
CA GLY A 86 17.68 -7.57 -17.30
C GLY A 86 17.05 -6.30 -17.88
N TYR A 87 16.78 -6.31 -19.19
CA TYR A 87 16.10 -5.20 -19.90
C TYR A 87 14.64 -4.98 -19.46
N ARG A 88 14.03 -5.93 -18.75
CA ARG A 88 12.67 -5.83 -18.18
C ARG A 88 12.64 -5.06 -16.87
N LEU A 89 13.79 -4.65 -16.34
CA LEU A 89 13.87 -3.81 -15.16
C LEU A 89 13.17 -2.49 -15.49
N SER A 90 12.02 -2.26 -14.90
CA SER A 90 11.30 -1.02 -15.14
C SER A 90 12.11 0.14 -14.62
N ILE A 91 12.60 0.93 -15.54
CA ILE A 91 13.27 2.17 -15.21
C ILE A 91 12.22 3.11 -14.62
N PRO A 92 12.48 3.73 -13.44
CA PRO A 92 11.60 4.74 -12.91
C PRO A 92 11.31 5.84 -13.95
N PRO A 93 10.13 6.48 -13.93
CA PRO A 93 9.81 7.56 -14.85
C PRO A 93 10.92 8.63 -14.87
N LYS A 94 11.19 9.23 -16.04
CA LYS A 94 12.19 10.30 -16.15
C LYS A 94 11.72 11.59 -15.47
N SER A 95 10.40 11.76 -15.40
CA SER A 95 9.78 12.93 -14.76
C SER A 95 8.43 12.57 -14.13
N ILE A 96 8.08 13.32 -13.09
CA ILE A 96 6.79 13.28 -12.43
C ILE A 96 6.29 14.70 -12.28
N THR A 97 5.03 14.95 -12.64
CA THR A 97 4.42 16.27 -12.48
C THR A 97 3.20 16.16 -11.55
N LEU A 98 3.17 17.00 -10.53
CA LEU A 98 2.01 17.15 -9.64
C LEU A 98 1.24 18.41 -10.08
N TYR A 99 -0.07 18.27 -10.29
CA TYR A 99 -0.99 19.36 -10.61
C TYR A 99 -1.85 19.73 -9.41
N SER A 100 -2.39 20.95 -9.40
CA SER A 100 -3.23 21.44 -8.30
C SER A 100 -4.59 20.73 -8.19
N ASP A 101 -5.05 20.10 -9.26
CA ASP A 101 -6.31 19.36 -9.34
C ASP A 101 -6.20 17.91 -8.84
N SER A 102 -5.18 17.62 -8.03
CA SER A 102 -4.91 16.26 -7.51
C SER A 102 -4.65 15.23 -8.62
N ILE A 103 -4.07 15.68 -9.73
CA ILE A 103 -3.60 14.81 -10.82
C ILE A 103 -2.08 14.76 -10.79
N LEU A 104 -1.55 13.54 -10.82
CA LEU A 104 -0.14 13.22 -11.01
C LEU A 104 0.04 12.69 -12.43
N SER A 105 1.04 13.19 -13.13
CA SER A 105 1.41 12.74 -14.48
C SER A 105 2.85 12.23 -14.51
N PHE A 106 3.05 11.10 -15.18
CA PHE A 106 4.37 10.56 -15.52
C PHE A 106 4.75 10.98 -16.95
N ASP A 107 6.03 10.86 -17.32
CA ASP A 107 6.59 11.23 -18.63
C ASP A 107 5.92 10.54 -19.83
N ASN A 108 5.26 9.40 -19.63
CA ASN A 108 4.46 8.71 -20.65
C ASN A 108 3.00 9.19 -20.73
N ASN A 109 2.69 10.35 -20.16
CA ASN A 109 1.34 10.94 -20.05
C ASN A 109 0.30 10.08 -19.31
N ILE A 110 0.72 9.09 -18.55
CA ILE A 110 -0.18 8.39 -17.63
C ILE A 110 -0.55 9.37 -16.52
N LYS A 111 -1.85 9.62 -16.37
CA LYS A 111 -2.41 10.48 -15.31
C LYS A 111 -3.10 9.62 -14.29
N LYS A 112 -2.86 9.92 -13.00
CA LYS A 112 -3.55 9.28 -11.87
C LYS A 112 -4.02 10.34 -10.89
N CYS A 113 -5.17 10.11 -10.26
CA CYS A 113 -5.58 10.92 -9.11
C CYS A 113 -4.63 10.64 -7.95
N TYR A 114 -4.23 11.69 -7.23
CA TYR A 114 -3.38 11.56 -6.05
C TYR A 114 -3.90 12.38 -4.88
N LYS A 115 -3.43 12.05 -3.69
CA LYS A 115 -3.58 12.86 -2.47
C LYS A 115 -2.35 12.75 -1.59
N PHE A 116 -2.15 13.74 -0.74
CA PHE A 116 -1.16 13.66 0.32
C PHE A 116 -1.75 13.02 1.59
N LYS A 117 -0.93 12.23 2.30
CA LYS A 117 -1.16 11.79 3.67
C LYS A 117 0.16 12.03 4.43
N GLY A 118 0.25 13.16 5.14
CA GLY A 118 1.53 13.67 5.63
C GLY A 118 2.48 13.91 4.45
N ASP A 119 3.69 13.35 4.53
CA ASP A 119 4.68 13.43 3.46
C ASP A 119 4.47 12.40 2.34
N SER A 120 3.56 11.46 2.52
CA SER A 120 3.29 10.39 1.56
C SER A 120 2.37 10.86 0.44
N ILE A 121 2.68 10.42 -0.79
CA ILE A 121 1.85 10.60 -1.97
C ILE A 121 1.15 9.27 -2.28
N LEU A 122 -0.18 9.29 -2.17
CA LEU A 122 -1.01 8.15 -2.50
C LEU A 122 -1.67 8.39 -3.86
N VAL A 123 -1.73 7.34 -4.68
CA VAL A 123 -2.48 7.35 -5.94
C VAL A 123 -3.68 6.43 -5.86
N LYS A 124 -4.73 6.81 -6.56
CA LYS A 124 -5.95 6.00 -6.67
C LYS A 124 -5.73 4.90 -7.71
N GLU A 125 -5.93 3.66 -7.29
CA GLU A 125 -5.87 2.49 -8.16
C GLU A 125 -7.22 2.22 -8.84
N THR A 126 -7.22 1.33 -9.83
CA THR A 126 -8.42 0.96 -10.59
C THR A 126 -9.52 0.32 -9.75
N ASN A 127 -9.16 -0.28 -8.62
CA ASN A 127 -10.09 -0.91 -7.66
C ASN A 127 -10.56 0.04 -6.55
N GLU A 128 -10.46 1.37 -6.75
CA GLU A 128 -10.80 2.40 -5.77
C GLU A 128 -9.87 2.47 -4.54
N SER A 129 -8.89 1.59 -4.40
CA SER A 129 -7.91 1.63 -3.32
C SER A 129 -6.87 2.74 -3.52
N TRP A 130 -6.19 3.10 -2.44
CA TRP A 130 -5.11 4.08 -2.45
C TRP A 130 -3.77 3.39 -2.17
N SER A 131 -2.82 3.53 -3.09
CA SER A 131 -1.47 2.99 -2.96
C SER A 131 -0.46 4.09 -2.69
N ASN A 132 0.40 3.91 -1.69
CA ASN A 132 1.52 4.81 -1.44
C ASN A 132 2.62 4.54 -2.47
N ILE A 133 2.89 5.52 -3.32
CA ILE A 133 3.89 5.39 -4.39
C ILE A 133 5.14 6.22 -4.16
N ALA A 134 5.06 7.24 -3.33
CA ALA A 134 6.16 8.18 -3.13
C ALA A 134 6.02 8.92 -1.80
N CYS A 135 7.10 9.57 -1.40
CA CYS A 135 7.06 10.56 -0.32
C CYS A 135 7.86 11.81 -0.67
N MET A 136 7.49 12.93 -0.04
CA MET A 136 8.23 14.18 -0.09
C MET A 136 9.20 14.24 1.08
N LYS A 137 10.49 14.40 0.82
CA LYS A 137 11.51 14.54 1.86
C LYS A 137 12.52 15.60 1.48
N SER A 138 12.64 16.64 2.30
CA SER A 138 13.61 17.73 2.08
C SER A 138 13.52 18.36 0.67
N GLY A 139 12.30 18.62 0.16
CA GLY A 139 12.06 19.21 -1.16
C GLY A 139 12.25 18.25 -2.34
N LYS A 140 12.60 17.00 -2.09
CA LYS A 140 12.74 15.95 -3.11
C LYS A 140 11.55 15.00 -3.06
N LEU A 141 11.20 14.44 -4.22
CA LEU A 141 10.23 13.36 -4.31
C LEU A 141 10.99 12.03 -4.37
N ILE A 142 10.66 11.11 -3.47
CA ILE A 142 11.21 9.75 -3.44
C ILE A 142 10.10 8.81 -3.89
N TYR A 143 10.21 8.32 -5.11
CA TYR A 143 9.29 7.33 -5.69
C TYR A 143 9.74 5.93 -5.30
N HIS A 144 8.78 5.07 -4.96
CA HIS A 144 9.04 3.70 -4.55
C HIS A 144 8.21 2.73 -5.40
N VAL A 145 8.85 1.68 -5.87
CA VAL A 145 8.19 0.55 -6.52
C VAL A 145 8.88 -0.75 -6.12
N ALA A 146 8.09 -1.78 -5.85
CA ALA A 146 8.59 -3.13 -5.66
C ALA A 146 8.49 -3.91 -6.98
N LEU A 147 9.54 -4.66 -7.30
CA LEU A 147 9.55 -5.62 -8.40
C LEU A 147 9.48 -7.03 -7.86
N ILE A 148 8.67 -7.85 -8.50
CA ILE A 148 8.55 -9.28 -8.21
C ILE A 148 8.70 -10.05 -9.51
N TYR A 149 9.53 -11.09 -9.48
CA TYR A 149 9.69 -12.04 -10.57
C TYR A 149 9.32 -13.44 -10.07
N ILE A 150 8.53 -14.15 -10.85
CA ILE A 150 8.10 -15.51 -10.57
C ILE A 150 8.34 -16.36 -11.78
N TYR A 151 9.03 -17.48 -11.60
CA TYR A 151 9.14 -18.55 -12.56
C TYR A 151 8.72 -19.86 -11.91
N CYS A 152 7.68 -20.49 -12.45
CA CYS A 152 7.14 -21.74 -11.94
C CYS A 152 6.96 -22.74 -13.07
N LEU A 153 7.23 -24.00 -12.80
CA LEU A 153 6.95 -25.11 -13.68
C LEU A 153 5.49 -25.56 -13.51
N PRO A 154 4.87 -26.11 -14.55
CA PRO A 154 3.52 -26.66 -14.43
C PRO A 154 3.52 -27.81 -13.43
N TYR A 155 2.40 -27.93 -12.72
CA TYR A 155 2.14 -29.05 -11.81
C TYR A 155 2.14 -30.36 -12.59
N GLU A 156 2.66 -31.47 -12.02
CA GLU A 156 2.50 -32.80 -12.59
C GLU A 156 1.01 -33.08 -12.85
N GLY A 157 0.64 -33.30 -14.12
CA GLY A 157 -0.74 -33.54 -14.55
C GLY A 157 -1.51 -32.31 -15.06
N ALA A 158 -0.98 -31.10 -14.91
CA ALA A 158 -1.55 -29.92 -15.54
C ALA A 158 -0.88 -29.66 -16.89
N GLN A 159 -1.66 -29.52 -17.94
CA GLN A 159 -1.18 -29.15 -19.29
C GLN A 159 -0.81 -27.65 -19.39
N THR A 160 -0.52 -26.99 -18.30
CA THR A 160 -0.19 -25.56 -18.27
C THR A 160 1.29 -25.36 -18.53
N LEU A 161 1.56 -24.43 -19.44
CA LEU A 161 2.91 -23.94 -19.74
C LEU A 161 3.56 -23.33 -18.48
N SER A 162 4.90 -23.36 -18.44
CA SER A 162 5.65 -22.65 -17.39
C SER A 162 5.18 -21.20 -17.27
N ILE A 163 4.99 -20.74 -16.05
CA ILE A 163 4.61 -19.36 -15.76
C ILE A 163 5.89 -18.56 -15.53
N GLU A 164 6.13 -17.59 -16.40
CA GLU A 164 7.15 -16.58 -16.18
C GLU A 164 6.49 -15.21 -16.15
N ASN A 165 6.50 -14.56 -15.02
CA ASN A 165 5.86 -13.26 -14.84
C ASN A 165 6.76 -12.30 -14.05
N SER A 166 6.72 -11.04 -14.46
CA SER A 166 7.30 -9.92 -13.71
C SER A 166 6.19 -8.93 -13.35
N TYR A 167 6.15 -8.54 -12.10
CA TYR A 167 5.15 -7.64 -11.56
C TYR A 167 5.81 -6.38 -11.02
N GLN A 168 5.18 -5.23 -11.25
CA GLN A 168 5.44 -4.00 -10.53
C GLN A 168 4.34 -3.80 -9.50
N VAL A 169 4.71 -3.69 -8.24
CA VAL A 169 3.77 -3.49 -7.14
C VAL A 169 4.30 -2.42 -6.20
N PHE A 170 3.43 -1.80 -5.44
CA PHE A 170 3.84 -0.82 -4.43
C PHE A 170 4.17 -1.47 -3.09
N ASN A 171 3.78 -2.72 -2.89
CA ASN A 171 4.06 -3.45 -1.66
C ASN A 171 4.08 -4.96 -1.96
N TYR A 172 5.26 -5.58 -1.87
CA TYR A 172 5.40 -7.01 -2.14
C TYR A 172 4.85 -7.89 -1.00
N ASP A 173 4.83 -7.43 0.26
CA ASP A 173 4.22 -8.19 1.36
C ASP A 173 2.72 -8.37 1.14
N LEU A 174 2.05 -7.32 0.65
CA LEU A 174 0.65 -7.40 0.29
C LEU A 174 0.44 -8.31 -0.93
N PHE A 175 1.34 -8.23 -1.91
CA PHE A 175 1.31 -9.10 -3.08
C PHE A 175 1.36 -10.58 -2.67
N PHE A 176 2.35 -10.98 -1.87
CA PHE A 176 2.50 -12.37 -1.43
C PHE A 176 1.37 -12.86 -0.51
N LYS A 177 0.67 -11.97 0.20
CA LYS A 177 -0.55 -12.33 0.94
C LYS A 177 -1.72 -12.71 0.05
N THR A 178 -1.78 -12.14 -1.14
CA THR A 178 -2.90 -12.34 -2.10
C THR A 178 -2.55 -13.29 -3.22
N TYR A 179 -1.27 -13.49 -3.50
CA TYR A 179 -0.80 -14.37 -4.56
C TYR A 179 -0.69 -15.82 -4.06
N PRO A 180 -1.20 -16.80 -4.81
CA PRO A 180 -1.30 -18.20 -4.35
C PRO A 180 0.06 -18.91 -4.24
N LEU A 181 1.13 -18.34 -4.78
CA LEU A 181 2.47 -18.93 -4.75
C LEU A 181 3.42 -18.13 -3.88
N THR A 182 3.99 -18.80 -2.91
CA THR A 182 4.99 -18.25 -1.98
C THR A 182 6.35 -18.93 -2.18
N PRO A 183 7.46 -18.37 -1.68
CA PRO A 183 8.76 -19.02 -1.76
C PRO A 183 8.78 -20.46 -1.23
N SER A 184 8.01 -20.74 -0.17
CA SER A 184 7.95 -22.08 0.45
C SER A 184 7.29 -23.16 -0.43
N GLU A 185 6.59 -22.77 -1.48
CA GLU A 185 5.88 -23.67 -2.39
C GLU A 185 6.70 -24.07 -3.61
N LEU A 186 7.90 -23.51 -3.78
CA LEU A 186 8.81 -23.87 -4.87
C LEU A 186 9.34 -25.30 -4.69
N ARG A 187 9.29 -26.11 -5.73
CA ARG A 187 9.58 -27.55 -5.67
C ARG A 187 10.77 -27.99 -6.51
N SER A 188 11.13 -27.18 -7.50
CA SER A 188 12.21 -27.51 -8.44
C SER A 188 13.31 -26.45 -8.39
N SER A 189 14.57 -26.89 -8.59
CA SER A 189 15.70 -25.96 -8.69
C SER A 189 15.59 -24.96 -9.86
N LEU A 190 14.69 -25.22 -10.81
CA LEU A 190 14.39 -24.30 -11.91
C LEU A 190 13.37 -23.23 -11.50
N GLU A 191 12.53 -23.52 -10.50
CA GLU A 191 11.54 -22.55 -10.01
C GLU A 191 12.20 -21.47 -9.19
N LYS A 192 11.77 -20.22 -9.39
CA LYS A 192 12.36 -19.04 -8.74
C LYS A 192 11.29 -18.04 -8.38
N ILE A 193 11.47 -17.41 -7.23
CA ILE A 193 10.81 -16.16 -6.87
C ILE A 193 11.91 -15.17 -6.48
N ALA A 194 11.84 -13.98 -7.04
CA ALA A 194 12.72 -12.88 -6.67
C ALA A 194 11.95 -11.58 -6.46
N TRP A 195 12.46 -10.71 -5.62
CA TRP A 195 11.91 -9.37 -5.43
C TRP A 195 13.01 -8.39 -5.05
N CYS A 196 12.72 -7.11 -5.29
CA CYS A 196 13.50 -5.99 -4.78
C CYS A 196 12.64 -4.74 -4.68
N ASN A 197 13.11 -3.77 -3.88
CA ASN A 197 12.58 -2.42 -3.84
C ASN A 197 13.46 -1.49 -4.66
N ILE A 198 12.83 -0.62 -5.46
CA ILE A 198 13.50 0.47 -6.15
C ILE A 198 13.04 1.78 -5.54
N TYR A 199 13.98 2.57 -5.05
CA TYR A 199 13.77 3.94 -4.59
C TYR A 199 14.40 4.89 -5.58
N ALA A 200 13.58 5.72 -6.22
CA ALA A 200 14.03 6.72 -7.16
C ALA A 200 13.87 8.11 -6.59
N THR A 201 14.93 8.87 -6.55
CA THR A 201 14.95 10.26 -6.06
C THR A 201 14.81 11.23 -7.24
N TYR A 202 13.94 12.21 -7.07
CA TYR A 202 13.67 13.26 -8.04
C TYR A 202 13.91 14.62 -7.40
N ASP A 203 14.57 15.50 -8.15
CA ASP A 203 14.75 16.88 -7.77
C ASP A 203 13.60 17.73 -8.32
N CYS A 204 13.10 18.66 -7.49
CA CYS A 204 12.13 19.66 -7.95
C CYS A 204 12.80 20.61 -8.95
N VAL A 205 12.18 20.78 -10.10
CA VAL A 205 12.63 21.73 -11.13
C VAL A 205 11.64 22.89 -11.12
N GLN A 206 12.14 24.10 -10.86
CA GLN A 206 11.35 25.34 -10.91
C GLN A 206 11.08 25.77 -12.35
#